data_96b70490c117649680b02f1597358ffb
#
_entry.id   96b70490c117649680b02f1597358ffb
#
_cell.length_a   1.000
_cell.length_b   1.000
_cell.length_c   1.000
_cell.angle_alpha   90.00
_cell.angle_beta   90.00
_cell.angle_gamma   90.00
#
_symmetry.space_group_name_H-M   'P 1'
#
loop_
_entity.id
_entity.type
_entity.pdbx_description
1 polymer ?
#
loop_
_entity_poly.entity_id
_entity_poly.type
_entity_poly.pdbx_seq_one_letter_code
_entity_poly.pdbx_strand_id
1 'polypeptide(L)'
;MVANSQHAGSVDMLSVNNLAPSGTIADSWAPKVLLITAYRWPTTSRLALALSEAGLTVEALCPVGHSLARVKFVSKTYRYGALSPLRSLRNAIAASNPDLIIPSDDTTAAQLHELYKLTDATDSVSNKLRSLIAHSLGDPTNYPIFYSRAGIASLAHAAGVLSPTTTNIHNHDELFSQLENIGFPAVLKSDGSFGGMGVAIIHTRAEAKPAFGKLTAYNKVARALSRLIVDRDANLFLPCLRRTRPQLSIQRFLFGKRANAAVACWKGAVLAQVCVEVIASNEATGPATVVTVIAHPGISQAVERLVRVLNLSGLCGFDFILDSTDGSAHLIDFNPRATQTCHLLSSERTQPVLSLAAKLRGLPPIVDDHLSPHCGPIVLFPHGPAYAPKSHYSKYTEIDLPSDSPELVKIALEYHRRKNRFLVKAFRFAKRNHTDRVE
;
A
#
# COMPACT_ATOMS: atom_id res chain seq x y z
N MET A 1 8.30 7.29 65.20
CA MET A 1 7.28 8.35 64.97
C MET A 1 7.56 8.99 63.62
N VAL A 2 6.56 8.91 62.80
CA VAL A 2 6.15 9.83 61.72
C VAL A 2 7.04 9.81 60.48
N ALA A 3 6.58 9.67 59.32
CA ALA A 3 5.38 9.30 58.58
C ALA A 3 5.79 9.37 57.12
N ASN A 4 5.38 8.38 56.36
CA ASN A 4 5.44 8.34 54.89
C ASN A 4 4.55 9.45 54.28
N SER A 5 5.04 10.07 53.23
CA SER A 5 4.10 10.64 52.21
C SER A 5 4.62 10.23 50.82
N GLN A 6 3.86 9.35 50.19
CA GLN A 6 3.88 9.04 48.78
C GLN A 6 3.42 10.28 48.00
N HIS A 7 4.18 10.68 47.01
CA HIS A 7 3.70 11.51 45.91
C HIS A 7 3.71 10.69 44.64
N ALA A 8 2.53 10.19 44.28
CA ALA A 8 2.23 9.75 42.92
C ALA A 8 2.10 11.02 42.06
N GLY A 9 3.09 11.23 41.21
CA GLY A 9 3.02 12.23 40.15
C GLY A 9 2.06 11.77 39.05
N SER A 10 0.90 12.39 39.01
CA SER A 10 0.00 12.32 37.86
C SER A 10 0.72 12.96 36.65
N VAL A 11 0.97 12.18 35.62
CA VAL A 11 1.40 12.70 34.32
C VAL A 11 0.17 13.33 33.68
N ASP A 12 0.12 14.66 33.69
CA ASP A 12 -0.84 15.46 32.93
C ASP A 12 -0.69 15.15 31.44
N MET A 13 -1.73 14.56 30.86
CA MET A 13 -1.88 14.43 29.41
C MET A 13 -2.14 15.84 28.84
N LEU A 14 -1.09 16.45 28.32
CA LEU A 14 -1.21 17.69 27.56
C LEU A 14 -2.02 17.43 26.28
N SER A 15 -3.18 18.05 26.24
CA SER A 15 -4.07 18.15 25.09
C SER A 15 -3.34 18.72 23.88
N VAL A 16 -3.33 17.96 22.77
CA VAL A 16 -2.81 18.34 21.44
C VAL A 16 -3.78 19.31 20.73
N ASN A 17 -4.20 20.37 21.41
CA ASN A 17 -5.19 21.32 20.86
C ASN A 17 -4.64 22.73 20.60
N ASN A 18 -3.32 22.95 20.52
CA ASN A 18 -2.79 24.29 20.24
C ASN A 18 -1.61 24.27 19.28
N LEU A 19 -1.84 23.90 18.00
CA LEU A 19 -0.95 24.22 16.89
C LEU A 19 -1.73 24.95 15.79
N ALA A 20 -2.35 26.06 16.15
CA ALA A 20 -2.66 27.10 15.16
C ALA A 20 -1.52 28.13 15.21
N PRO A 21 -0.75 28.35 14.15
CA PRO A 21 0.10 29.52 14.08
C PRO A 21 -0.83 30.73 14.06
N SER A 22 -0.62 31.65 15.00
CA SER A 22 -1.27 32.97 15.04
C SER A 22 -0.84 33.82 13.86
N GLY A 23 -1.54 33.68 12.74
CA GLY A 23 -1.37 34.43 11.53
C GLY A 23 -2.61 34.30 10.68
N THR A 24 -3.48 35.30 10.73
CA THR A 24 -4.68 35.47 9.90
C THR A 24 -4.34 35.45 8.42
N ILE A 25 -4.41 34.28 7.77
CA ILE A 25 -4.55 34.15 6.31
C ILE A 25 -5.43 32.94 6.00
N ALA A 26 -6.62 33.22 5.45
CA ALA A 26 -7.52 32.34 4.72
C ALA A 26 -7.99 31.03 5.42
N ASP A 27 -8.88 31.17 6.38
CA ASP A 27 -9.56 30.09 7.11
C ASP A 27 -10.68 29.40 6.31
N SER A 28 -10.71 29.43 4.97
CA SER A 28 -11.87 28.96 4.21
C SER A 28 -11.62 27.89 3.15
N TRP A 29 -10.37 27.51 2.83
CA TRP A 29 -10.12 26.55 1.75
C TRP A 29 -9.26 25.36 2.19
N ALA A 30 -9.92 24.23 2.46
CA ALA A 30 -9.25 22.95 2.67
C ALA A 30 -9.23 22.19 1.34
N PRO A 31 -8.05 21.86 0.78
CA PRO A 31 -7.97 21.10 -0.46
C PRO A 31 -8.72 19.77 -0.35
N LYS A 32 -9.46 19.44 -1.39
CA LYS A 32 -10.27 18.24 -1.45
C LYS A 32 -9.51 17.10 -2.12
N VAL A 33 -9.43 15.97 -1.46
CA VAL A 33 -8.85 14.75 -2.02
C VAL A 33 -9.92 13.68 -2.22
N LEU A 34 -9.86 12.98 -3.36
CA LEU A 34 -10.69 11.81 -3.63
C LEU A 34 -9.84 10.55 -3.41
N LEU A 35 -10.05 9.90 -2.27
CA LEU A 35 -9.43 8.62 -1.93
C LEU A 35 -10.18 7.48 -2.62
N ILE A 36 -9.48 6.64 -3.37
CA ILE A 36 -10.11 5.60 -4.19
C ILE A 36 -9.62 4.22 -3.81
N THR A 37 -10.56 3.29 -3.59
CA THR A 37 -10.26 1.87 -3.37
C THR A 37 -11.26 0.95 -4.07
N ALA A 38 -10.77 -0.14 -4.66
CA ALA A 38 -11.58 -1.23 -5.19
C ALA A 38 -11.85 -2.33 -4.16
N TYR A 39 -11.13 -2.34 -3.03
CA TYR A 39 -11.16 -3.39 -2.03
C TYR A 39 -11.64 -2.88 -0.67
N ARG A 40 -12.19 -3.78 0.15
CA ARG A 40 -12.64 -3.46 1.52
C ARG A 40 -11.51 -3.57 2.55
N TRP A 41 -10.34 -3.00 2.24
CA TRP A 41 -9.21 -3.02 3.16
C TRP A 41 -9.35 -1.96 4.25
N PRO A 42 -9.25 -2.35 5.53
CA PRO A 42 -9.40 -1.40 6.63
C PRO A 42 -8.28 -0.35 6.69
N THR A 43 -7.09 -0.66 6.16
CA THR A 43 -5.94 0.26 6.11
C THR A 43 -6.23 1.57 5.37
N THR A 44 -7.15 1.54 4.39
CA THR A 44 -7.60 2.75 3.69
C THR A 44 -8.31 3.73 4.63
N SER A 45 -8.99 3.24 5.67
CA SER A 45 -9.61 4.13 6.68
C SER A 45 -8.58 4.80 7.59
N ARG A 46 -7.45 4.14 7.87
CA ARG A 46 -6.34 4.75 8.61
C ARG A 46 -5.67 5.88 7.81
N LEU A 47 -5.50 5.64 6.49
CA LEU A 47 -5.01 6.68 5.58
C LEU A 47 -5.97 7.86 5.49
N ALA A 48 -7.29 7.61 5.40
CA ALA A 48 -8.31 8.66 5.35
C ALA A 48 -8.28 9.54 6.61
N LEU A 49 -8.08 8.94 7.79
CA LEU A 49 -7.89 9.71 9.03
C LEU A 49 -6.67 10.62 8.92
N ALA A 50 -5.51 10.08 8.55
CA ALA A 50 -4.29 10.88 8.44
C ALA A 50 -4.41 12.04 7.44
N LEU A 51 -5.09 11.83 6.31
CA LEU A 51 -5.37 12.90 5.34
C LEU A 51 -6.28 13.99 5.95
N SER A 52 -7.29 13.59 6.73
CA SER A 52 -8.18 14.52 7.43
C SER A 52 -7.44 15.31 8.53
N GLU A 53 -6.62 14.63 9.33
CA GLU A 53 -5.77 15.25 10.36
C GLU A 53 -4.74 16.24 9.76
N ALA A 54 -4.29 15.97 8.53
CA ALA A 54 -3.44 16.89 7.77
C ALA A 54 -4.20 18.11 7.21
N GLY A 55 -5.49 18.29 7.54
CA GLY A 55 -6.31 19.43 7.14
C GLY A 55 -6.87 19.34 5.71
N LEU A 56 -6.99 18.14 5.15
CA LEU A 56 -7.61 17.92 3.84
C LEU A 56 -9.09 17.52 3.98
N THR A 57 -9.93 17.98 3.07
CA THR A 57 -11.29 17.45 2.92
C THR A 57 -11.24 16.12 2.20
N VAL A 58 -11.56 15.02 2.89
CA VAL A 58 -11.50 13.68 2.34
C VAL A 58 -12.88 13.23 1.82
N GLU A 59 -12.98 12.98 0.52
CA GLU A 59 -14.08 12.23 -0.09
C GLU A 59 -13.58 10.87 -0.56
N ALA A 60 -14.44 9.85 -0.65
CA ALA A 60 -13.98 8.50 -0.98
C ALA A 60 -14.85 7.79 -2.02
N LEU A 61 -14.20 7.13 -3.00
CA LEU A 61 -14.84 6.16 -3.89
C LEU A 61 -14.48 4.75 -3.41
N CYS A 62 -15.48 3.99 -2.96
CA CYS A 62 -15.24 2.69 -2.33
C CYS A 62 -16.39 1.69 -2.57
N PRO A 63 -16.15 0.37 -2.43
CA PRO A 63 -17.20 -0.65 -2.48
C PRO A 63 -18.27 -0.47 -1.40
N VAL A 64 -19.49 -0.88 -1.69
CA VAL A 64 -20.59 -0.87 -0.72
C VAL A 64 -20.20 -1.66 0.54
N GLY A 65 -20.43 -1.06 1.72
CA GLY A 65 -20.09 -1.64 3.01
C GLY A 65 -18.61 -1.53 3.41
N HIS A 66 -17.85 -0.71 2.71
CA HIS A 66 -16.51 -0.31 3.15
C HIS A 66 -16.57 0.53 4.43
N SER A 67 -15.54 0.42 5.28
CA SER A 67 -15.44 1.18 6.54
C SER A 67 -15.42 2.70 6.34
N LEU A 68 -14.90 3.20 5.22
CA LEU A 68 -14.91 4.62 4.86
C LEU A 68 -16.32 5.27 4.87
N ALA A 69 -17.36 4.49 4.59
CA ALA A 69 -18.73 5.01 4.64
C ALA A 69 -19.30 5.14 6.07
N ARG A 70 -18.52 4.81 7.11
CA ARG A 70 -18.98 4.78 8.50
C ARG A 70 -18.13 5.64 9.43
N VAL A 71 -17.15 6.35 8.88
CA VAL A 71 -16.22 7.19 9.65
C VAL A 71 -16.50 8.67 9.39
N LYS A 72 -16.38 9.50 10.43
CA LYS A 72 -16.75 10.92 10.38
C LYS A 72 -15.77 11.80 9.63
N PHE A 73 -14.52 11.36 9.54
CA PHE A 73 -13.45 12.08 8.84
C PHE A 73 -13.47 11.90 7.31
N VAL A 74 -14.45 11.18 6.77
CA VAL A 74 -14.77 11.15 5.34
C VAL A 74 -16.07 11.91 5.11
N SER A 75 -15.98 13.05 4.42
CA SER A 75 -17.10 13.99 4.24
C SER A 75 -18.18 13.45 3.30
N LYS A 76 -17.78 12.65 2.29
CA LYS A 76 -18.71 12.05 1.31
C LYS A 76 -18.14 10.77 0.73
N THR A 77 -19.03 9.82 0.44
CA THR A 77 -18.65 8.57 -0.23
C THR A 77 -19.41 8.37 -1.53
N TYR A 78 -18.72 7.81 -2.53
CA TYR A 78 -19.23 7.40 -3.81
C TYR A 78 -19.16 5.88 -3.92
N ARG A 79 -20.12 5.28 -4.63
CA ARG A 79 -20.18 3.84 -4.81
C ARG A 79 -19.26 3.38 -5.94
N TYR A 80 -18.27 2.55 -5.61
CA TYR A 80 -17.46 1.84 -6.60
C TYR A 80 -18.27 0.63 -7.16
N GLY A 81 -18.42 0.59 -8.47
CA GLY A 81 -19.10 -0.50 -9.20
C GLY A 81 -18.10 -1.34 -9.97
N ALA A 82 -17.91 -2.59 -9.54
CA ALA A 82 -16.95 -3.51 -10.17
C ALA A 82 -17.28 -3.88 -11.61
N LEU A 83 -18.56 -3.83 -12.00
CA LEU A 83 -19.03 -4.11 -13.37
C LEU A 83 -18.66 -3.00 -14.36
N SER A 84 -18.56 -1.76 -13.87
CA SER A 84 -18.24 -0.58 -14.67
C SER A 84 -17.29 0.35 -13.92
N PRO A 85 -16.03 -0.11 -13.62
CA PRO A 85 -15.11 0.63 -12.76
C PRO A 85 -14.74 2.00 -13.34
N LEU A 86 -14.44 2.09 -14.63
CA LEU A 86 -14.06 3.36 -15.27
C LEU A 86 -15.21 4.37 -15.24
N ARG A 87 -16.47 3.91 -15.40
CA ARG A 87 -17.64 4.77 -15.25
C ARG A 87 -17.79 5.27 -13.80
N SER A 88 -17.54 4.40 -12.83
CA SER A 88 -17.58 4.78 -11.40
C SER A 88 -16.52 5.83 -11.06
N LEU A 89 -15.30 5.67 -11.58
CA LEU A 89 -14.21 6.63 -11.44
C LEU A 89 -14.60 7.98 -12.08
N ARG A 90 -15.01 7.99 -13.36
CA ARG A 90 -15.39 9.21 -14.05
C ARG A 90 -16.50 9.96 -13.32
N ASN A 91 -17.56 9.26 -12.91
CA ASN A 91 -18.69 9.87 -12.21
C ASN A 91 -18.31 10.42 -10.84
N ALA A 92 -17.49 9.68 -10.06
CA ALA A 92 -17.03 10.13 -8.75
C ALA A 92 -16.11 11.35 -8.87
N ILE A 93 -15.18 11.35 -9.82
CA ILE A 93 -14.28 12.49 -10.07
C ILE A 93 -15.09 13.73 -10.48
N ALA A 94 -16.06 13.58 -11.40
CA ALA A 94 -16.90 14.68 -11.83
C ALA A 94 -17.77 15.24 -10.68
N ALA A 95 -18.36 14.35 -9.84
CA ALA A 95 -19.23 14.74 -8.75
C ALA A 95 -18.48 15.30 -7.54
N SER A 96 -17.25 14.82 -7.29
CA SER A 96 -16.35 15.31 -6.23
C SER A 96 -15.68 16.60 -6.62
N ASN A 97 -15.24 16.73 -7.86
CA ASN A 97 -14.36 17.81 -8.35
C ASN A 97 -13.18 18.02 -7.40
N PRO A 98 -12.33 16.98 -7.18
CA PRO A 98 -11.24 17.05 -6.22
C PRO A 98 -10.04 17.81 -6.76
N ASP A 99 -9.19 18.31 -5.86
CA ASP A 99 -7.90 18.91 -6.19
C ASP A 99 -6.84 17.84 -6.46
N LEU A 100 -6.99 16.66 -5.84
CA LEU A 100 -6.10 15.50 -6.03
C LEU A 100 -6.85 14.17 -5.92
N ILE A 101 -6.40 13.18 -6.69
CA ILE A 101 -6.86 11.78 -6.61
C ILE A 101 -5.78 10.95 -5.94
N ILE A 102 -6.18 10.11 -4.97
CA ILE A 102 -5.26 9.20 -4.25
C ILE A 102 -5.75 7.76 -4.41
N PRO A 103 -5.16 6.94 -5.29
CA PRO A 103 -5.43 5.50 -5.32
C PRO A 103 -4.79 4.83 -4.10
N SER A 104 -5.53 3.93 -3.44
CA SER A 104 -5.05 3.17 -2.27
C SER A 104 -4.81 1.69 -2.57
N ASP A 105 -4.99 1.28 -3.81
CA ASP A 105 -4.68 -0.07 -4.30
C ASP A 105 -4.26 -0.07 -5.77
N ASP A 106 -3.55 -1.14 -6.17
CA ASP A 106 -2.98 -1.28 -7.51
C ASP A 106 -4.06 -1.35 -8.60
N THR A 107 -5.24 -1.87 -8.26
CA THR A 107 -6.38 -1.96 -9.20
C THR A 107 -6.90 -0.58 -9.56
N THR A 108 -7.08 0.28 -8.57
CA THR A 108 -7.59 1.64 -8.81
C THR A 108 -6.54 2.52 -9.48
N ALA A 109 -5.26 2.35 -9.17
CA ALA A 109 -4.18 3.01 -9.91
C ALA A 109 -4.19 2.61 -11.39
N ALA A 110 -4.27 1.30 -11.70
CA ALA A 110 -4.34 0.79 -13.07
C ALA A 110 -5.58 1.32 -13.82
N GLN A 111 -6.72 1.38 -13.16
CA GLN A 111 -7.95 1.90 -13.75
C GLN A 111 -7.90 3.41 -14.03
N LEU A 112 -7.20 4.18 -13.21
CA LEU A 112 -6.97 5.61 -13.47
C LEU A 112 -6.07 5.81 -14.70
N HIS A 113 -5.01 5.00 -14.82
CA HIS A 113 -4.14 5.02 -16.01
C HIS A 113 -4.90 4.58 -17.28
N GLU A 114 -5.75 3.55 -17.16
CA GLU A 114 -6.63 3.13 -18.26
C GLU A 114 -7.64 4.23 -18.61
N LEU A 115 -8.25 4.87 -17.63
CA LEU A 115 -9.17 5.98 -17.82
C LEU A 115 -8.51 7.16 -18.55
N TYR A 116 -7.27 7.50 -18.15
CA TYR A 116 -6.47 8.51 -18.85
C TYR A 116 -6.27 8.14 -20.32
N LYS A 117 -5.85 6.89 -20.59
CA LYS A 117 -5.58 6.39 -21.95
C LYS A 117 -6.83 6.39 -22.84
N LEU A 118 -7.99 6.00 -22.30
CA LEU A 118 -9.26 5.88 -23.04
C LEU A 118 -10.05 7.19 -23.12
N THR A 119 -9.59 8.25 -22.47
CA THR A 119 -10.24 9.56 -22.53
C THR A 119 -9.58 10.40 -23.63
N ASP A 120 -10.31 10.71 -24.69
CA ASP A 120 -9.83 11.59 -25.75
C ASP A 120 -9.74 13.03 -25.25
N ALA A 121 -8.73 13.76 -25.71
CA ALA A 121 -8.53 15.16 -25.36
C ALA A 121 -9.33 16.11 -26.33
N THR A 122 -10.58 15.78 -26.62
CA THR A 122 -11.38 16.48 -27.63
C THR A 122 -12.22 17.62 -27.08
N ASP A 123 -12.58 17.55 -25.79
CA ASP A 123 -13.40 18.57 -25.12
C ASP A 123 -12.80 19.00 -23.77
N SER A 124 -13.31 20.09 -23.22
CA SER A 124 -12.78 20.70 -21.99
C SER A 124 -12.92 19.80 -20.76
N VAL A 125 -13.99 18.97 -20.68
CA VAL A 125 -14.25 18.06 -19.56
C VAL A 125 -13.25 16.91 -19.57
N SER A 126 -13.04 16.31 -20.75
CA SER A 126 -12.06 15.26 -20.98
C SER A 126 -10.64 15.74 -20.70
N ASN A 127 -10.29 16.94 -21.14
CA ASN A 127 -9.01 17.56 -20.86
C ASN A 127 -8.80 17.81 -19.37
N LYS A 128 -9.82 18.29 -18.65
CA LYS A 128 -9.77 18.49 -17.20
C LYS A 128 -9.55 17.16 -16.47
N LEU A 129 -10.24 16.09 -16.87
CA LEU A 129 -10.08 14.77 -16.28
C LEU A 129 -8.65 14.23 -16.47
N ARG A 130 -8.13 14.31 -17.71
CA ARG A 130 -6.75 13.87 -18.02
C ARG A 130 -5.73 14.68 -17.22
N SER A 131 -5.87 16.00 -17.18
CA SER A 131 -4.99 16.89 -16.44
C SER A 131 -4.99 16.57 -14.95
N LEU A 132 -6.15 16.29 -14.35
CA LEU A 132 -6.27 15.91 -12.94
C LEU A 132 -5.59 14.57 -12.66
N ILE A 133 -5.76 13.56 -13.53
CA ILE A 133 -5.10 12.25 -13.35
C ILE A 133 -3.57 12.42 -13.44
N ALA A 134 -3.08 13.13 -14.46
CA ALA A 134 -1.64 13.39 -14.61
C ALA A 134 -1.07 14.23 -13.45
N HIS A 135 -1.81 15.24 -12.99
CA HIS A 135 -1.46 16.03 -11.83
C HIS A 135 -1.33 15.19 -10.55
N SER A 136 -2.20 14.20 -10.39
CA SER A 136 -2.28 13.35 -9.20
C SER A 136 -1.27 12.20 -9.18
N LEU A 137 -0.89 11.65 -10.35
CA LEU A 137 -0.12 10.42 -10.45
C LEU A 137 1.24 10.60 -11.16
N GLY A 138 1.46 11.74 -11.79
CA GLY A 138 2.69 12.04 -12.55
C GLY A 138 2.53 11.82 -14.04
N ASP A 139 3.67 11.67 -14.75
CA ASP A 139 3.75 11.67 -16.20
C ASP A 139 3.09 10.43 -16.83
N PRO A 140 2.05 10.62 -17.66
CA PRO A 140 1.33 9.52 -18.28
C PRO A 140 2.17 8.68 -19.27
N THR A 141 3.28 9.20 -19.76
CA THR A 141 4.18 8.45 -20.65
C THR A 141 4.82 7.25 -19.93
N ASN A 142 4.92 7.32 -18.61
CA ASN A 142 5.49 6.27 -17.76
C ASN A 142 4.47 5.26 -17.25
N TYR A 143 3.15 5.47 -17.42
CA TYR A 143 2.14 4.55 -16.89
C TYR A 143 2.29 3.10 -17.37
N PRO A 144 2.66 2.80 -18.64
CA PRO A 144 2.82 1.42 -19.08
C PRO A 144 3.91 0.64 -18.34
N ILE A 145 5.02 1.31 -17.95
CA ILE A 145 6.15 0.65 -17.28
C ILE A 145 5.82 0.24 -15.83
N PHE A 146 4.86 0.91 -15.16
CA PHE A 146 4.48 0.64 -13.77
C PHE A 146 3.96 -0.78 -13.55
N TYR A 147 3.49 -1.45 -14.60
CA TYR A 147 2.92 -2.80 -14.57
C TYR A 147 3.87 -3.87 -15.09
N SER A 148 5.10 -3.50 -15.47
CA SER A 148 6.14 -4.41 -15.93
C SER A 148 7.27 -4.48 -14.92
N ARG A 149 7.36 -5.59 -14.19
CA ARG A 149 8.45 -5.78 -13.22
C ARG A 149 9.82 -5.76 -13.86
N ALA A 150 9.96 -6.40 -15.03
CA ALA A 150 11.20 -6.34 -15.80
C ALA A 150 11.48 -4.92 -16.32
N GLY A 151 10.44 -4.18 -16.73
CA GLY A 151 10.55 -2.79 -17.15
C GLY A 151 11.02 -1.88 -16.02
N ILE A 152 10.43 -1.98 -14.84
CA ILE A 152 10.85 -1.22 -13.63
C ILE A 152 12.29 -1.57 -13.24
N ALA A 153 12.68 -2.85 -13.27
CA ALA A 153 14.06 -3.25 -12.97
C ALA A 153 15.06 -2.67 -13.98
N SER A 154 14.76 -2.72 -15.27
CA SER A 154 15.59 -2.12 -16.33
C SER A 154 15.73 -0.61 -16.18
N LEU A 155 14.63 0.08 -15.88
CA LEU A 155 14.64 1.53 -15.62
C LEU A 155 15.44 1.86 -14.36
N ALA A 156 15.32 1.07 -13.30
CA ALA A 156 16.10 1.22 -12.08
C ALA A 156 17.61 1.13 -12.37
N HIS A 157 18.04 0.11 -13.11
CA HIS A 157 19.43 -0.01 -13.53
C HIS A 157 19.92 1.20 -14.37
N ALA A 158 19.11 1.64 -15.33
CA ALA A 158 19.45 2.83 -16.14
C ALA A 158 19.55 4.11 -15.28
N ALA A 159 18.80 4.20 -14.18
CA ALA A 159 18.86 5.29 -13.22
C ALA A 159 19.99 5.12 -12.17
N GLY A 160 20.80 4.07 -12.26
CA GLY A 160 21.85 3.76 -11.27
C GLY A 160 21.31 3.31 -9.91
N VAL A 161 20.12 2.69 -9.90
CA VAL A 161 19.51 2.08 -8.72
C VAL A 161 19.73 0.58 -8.76
N LEU A 162 20.23 0.03 -7.65
CA LEU A 162 20.42 -1.42 -7.54
C LEU A 162 19.06 -2.14 -7.58
N SER A 163 19.00 -3.17 -8.43
CA SER A 163 17.84 -4.05 -8.56
C SER A 163 18.34 -5.43 -9.03
N PRO A 164 17.78 -6.53 -8.56
CA PRO A 164 18.18 -7.84 -9.06
C PRO A 164 17.76 -7.99 -10.52
N THR A 165 18.59 -8.67 -11.30
CA THR A 165 18.28 -9.00 -12.70
C THR A 165 16.91 -9.65 -12.78
N THR A 166 16.04 -9.07 -13.61
CA THR A 166 14.65 -9.49 -13.78
C THR A 166 14.34 -9.66 -15.26
N THR A 167 13.89 -10.84 -15.65
CA THR A 167 13.64 -11.20 -17.06
C THR A 167 12.22 -11.73 -17.23
N ASN A 168 11.55 -11.33 -18.30
CA ASN A 168 10.23 -11.86 -18.66
C ASN A 168 10.35 -13.33 -19.12
N ILE A 169 9.34 -14.14 -18.76
CA ILE A 169 9.26 -15.56 -19.06
C ILE A 169 7.91 -15.87 -19.72
N HIS A 170 7.94 -16.54 -20.87
CA HIS A 170 6.74 -16.86 -21.64
C HIS A 170 6.42 -18.37 -21.64
N ASN A 171 7.45 -19.22 -21.46
CA ASN A 171 7.32 -20.67 -21.51
C ASN A 171 8.30 -21.36 -20.55
N HIS A 172 8.22 -22.71 -20.49
CA HIS A 172 9.07 -23.49 -19.61
C HIS A 172 10.54 -23.53 -20.04
N ASP A 173 10.83 -23.47 -21.34
CA ASP A 173 12.20 -23.53 -21.83
C ASP A 173 12.96 -22.26 -21.46
N GLU A 174 12.32 -21.10 -21.62
CA GLU A 174 12.86 -19.81 -21.12
C GLU A 174 13.05 -19.83 -19.61
N LEU A 175 12.08 -20.38 -18.85
CA LEU A 175 12.20 -20.50 -17.40
C LEU A 175 13.44 -21.30 -17.02
N PHE A 176 13.64 -22.48 -17.61
CA PHE A 176 14.78 -23.32 -17.28
C PHE A 176 16.11 -22.71 -17.73
N SER A 177 16.17 -22.11 -18.91
CA SER A 177 17.36 -21.38 -19.38
C SER A 177 17.74 -20.24 -18.42
N GLN A 178 16.77 -19.47 -17.95
CA GLN A 178 17.04 -18.39 -17.00
C GLN A 178 17.45 -18.92 -15.62
N LEU A 179 16.88 -20.03 -15.15
CA LEU A 179 17.29 -20.66 -13.88
C LEU A 179 18.74 -21.18 -13.92
N GLU A 180 19.21 -21.63 -15.08
CA GLU A 180 20.62 -22.02 -15.28
C GLU A 180 21.57 -20.81 -15.16
N ASN A 181 21.12 -19.63 -15.61
CA ASN A 181 21.92 -18.41 -15.56
C ASN A 181 21.94 -17.77 -14.16
N ILE A 182 20.80 -17.73 -13.45
CA ILE A 182 20.65 -17.00 -12.17
C ILE A 182 20.85 -17.89 -10.94
N GLY A 183 20.72 -19.22 -11.09
CA GLY A 183 20.83 -20.19 -10.01
C GLY A 183 19.62 -20.23 -9.06
N PHE A 184 19.80 -20.95 -7.95
CA PHE A 184 18.79 -21.12 -6.90
C PHE A 184 19.26 -20.52 -5.58
N PRO A 185 18.35 -20.00 -4.74
CA PRO A 185 16.92 -19.83 -5.03
C PRO A 185 16.66 -18.71 -6.03
N ALA A 186 15.51 -18.78 -6.70
CA ALA A 186 15.01 -17.77 -7.65
C ALA A 186 13.59 -17.34 -7.29
N VAL A 187 13.16 -16.17 -7.77
CA VAL A 187 11.82 -15.63 -7.51
C VAL A 187 11.05 -15.50 -8.81
N LEU A 188 9.98 -16.27 -8.95
CA LEU A 188 9.03 -16.14 -10.05
C LEU A 188 7.87 -15.23 -9.63
N LYS A 189 7.61 -14.20 -10.44
CA LYS A 189 6.60 -13.17 -10.16
C LYS A 189 5.60 -13.06 -11.33
N SER A 190 4.34 -12.79 -11.01
CA SER A 190 3.29 -12.50 -11.97
C SER A 190 2.96 -11.01 -11.97
N ASP A 191 3.02 -10.37 -13.13
CA ASP A 191 2.64 -8.97 -13.28
C ASP A 191 1.17 -8.74 -12.93
N GLY A 192 0.84 -7.55 -12.41
CA GLY A 192 -0.50 -7.20 -11.97
C GLY A 192 -0.98 -8.00 -10.74
N SER A 193 -0.09 -8.68 -10.02
CA SER A 193 -0.35 -9.27 -8.72
C SER A 193 0.11 -8.34 -7.59
N PHE A 194 -0.56 -8.40 -6.44
CA PHE A 194 -0.29 -7.56 -5.27
C PHE A 194 -0.33 -8.37 -3.97
N GLY A 195 0.25 -7.84 -2.90
CA GLY A 195 0.25 -8.45 -1.57
C GLY A 195 0.94 -9.82 -1.52
N GLY A 196 1.98 -10.04 -2.31
CA GLY A 196 2.77 -11.28 -2.34
C GLY A 196 2.12 -12.47 -3.04
N MET A 197 0.90 -12.31 -3.51
CA MET A 197 0.06 -13.40 -4.00
C MET A 197 0.47 -13.97 -5.38
N GLY A 198 1.19 -13.22 -6.16
CA GLY A 198 1.73 -13.64 -7.46
C GLY A 198 3.24 -13.87 -7.39
N VAL A 199 3.76 -14.29 -6.24
CA VAL A 199 5.19 -14.54 -6.02
C VAL A 199 5.40 -15.98 -5.59
N ALA A 200 6.36 -16.67 -6.20
CA ALA A 200 6.82 -17.98 -5.81
C ALA A 200 8.33 -17.98 -5.69
N ILE A 201 8.86 -18.42 -4.56
CA ILE A 201 10.29 -18.68 -4.39
C ILE A 201 10.53 -20.12 -4.83
N ILE A 202 11.52 -20.33 -5.71
CA ILE A 202 11.90 -21.62 -6.29
C ILE A 202 13.26 -21.99 -5.72
N HIS A 203 13.32 -23.02 -4.91
CA HIS A 203 14.55 -23.48 -4.28
C HIS A 203 15.26 -24.59 -5.09
N THR A 204 14.51 -25.30 -5.92
CA THR A 204 15.01 -26.43 -6.71
C THR A 204 14.42 -26.43 -8.12
N ARG A 205 15.13 -27.08 -9.07
CA ARG A 205 14.64 -27.26 -10.44
C ARG A 205 13.28 -27.96 -10.49
N ALA A 206 13.03 -28.90 -9.56
CA ALA A 206 11.76 -29.65 -9.48
C ALA A 206 10.55 -28.73 -9.15
N GLU A 207 10.76 -27.68 -8.39
CA GLU A 207 9.70 -26.72 -8.01
C GLU A 207 9.34 -25.73 -9.14
N ALA A 208 10.21 -25.57 -10.13
CA ALA A 208 10.07 -24.53 -11.17
C ALA A 208 8.79 -24.73 -12.01
N LYS A 209 8.56 -25.95 -12.52
CA LYS A 209 7.41 -26.27 -13.39
C LYS A 209 6.07 -26.15 -12.64
N PRO A 210 5.90 -26.70 -11.40
CA PRO A 210 4.72 -26.47 -10.59
C PRO A 210 4.46 -25.00 -10.27
N ALA A 211 5.52 -24.23 -9.94
CA ALA A 211 5.40 -22.79 -9.65
C ALA A 211 4.92 -22.00 -10.88
N PHE A 212 5.51 -22.27 -12.05
CA PHE A 212 5.10 -21.67 -13.31
C PHE A 212 3.65 -22.00 -13.64
N GLY A 213 3.26 -23.28 -13.53
CA GLY A 213 1.88 -23.73 -13.74
C GLY A 213 0.91 -23.04 -12.78
N LYS A 214 1.26 -22.95 -11.49
CA LYS A 214 0.45 -22.27 -10.48
C LYS A 214 0.26 -20.79 -10.78
N LEU A 215 1.28 -20.09 -11.25
CA LEU A 215 1.21 -18.65 -11.52
C LEU A 215 0.57 -18.35 -12.89
N THR A 216 0.74 -19.21 -13.89
CA THR A 216 0.08 -19.09 -15.21
C THR A 216 -1.37 -19.56 -15.17
N ALA A 217 -1.62 -20.68 -14.50
CA ALA A 217 -2.97 -21.18 -14.21
C ALA A 217 -3.63 -20.40 -13.07
N TYR A 218 -3.03 -19.25 -12.72
CA TYR A 218 -3.52 -18.39 -11.64
C TYR A 218 -5.03 -18.33 -11.69
N ASN A 219 -5.62 -19.18 -10.87
CA ASN A 219 -7.06 -19.45 -10.85
C ASN A 219 -7.73 -18.22 -10.22
N LYS A 220 -7.69 -17.10 -11.00
CA LYS A 220 -8.39 -15.86 -10.67
C LYS A 220 -9.82 -16.20 -10.29
N VAL A 221 -10.41 -17.23 -10.92
CA VAL A 221 -11.78 -17.71 -10.66
C VAL A 221 -11.91 -18.33 -9.27
N ALA A 222 -11.07 -19.31 -8.90
CA ALA A 222 -11.13 -19.93 -7.58
C ALA A 222 -10.87 -18.92 -6.45
N ARG A 223 -9.99 -17.98 -6.70
CA ARG A 223 -9.66 -16.91 -5.76
C ARG A 223 -10.71 -15.82 -5.71
N ALA A 224 -11.29 -15.42 -6.85
CA ALA A 224 -12.44 -14.54 -6.90
C ALA A 224 -13.63 -15.18 -6.17
N LEU A 225 -13.84 -16.47 -6.34
CA LEU A 225 -14.89 -17.23 -5.66
C LEU A 225 -14.63 -17.32 -4.15
N SER A 226 -13.38 -17.60 -3.71
CA SER A 226 -13.04 -17.62 -2.30
C SER A 226 -13.22 -16.26 -1.64
N ARG A 227 -12.85 -15.17 -2.30
CA ARG A 227 -13.07 -13.80 -1.80
C ARG A 227 -14.52 -13.35 -1.88
N LEU A 228 -15.26 -13.79 -2.90
CA LEU A 228 -16.71 -13.58 -2.94
C LEU A 228 -17.39 -14.21 -1.73
N ILE A 229 -16.95 -15.41 -1.33
CA ILE A 229 -17.50 -16.13 -0.18
C ILE A 229 -17.00 -15.58 1.15
N VAL A 230 -15.69 -15.24 1.24
CA VAL A 230 -15.03 -14.80 2.48
C VAL A 230 -15.28 -13.32 2.76
N ASP A 231 -15.00 -12.48 1.78
CA ASP A 231 -15.05 -11.01 1.93
C ASP A 231 -16.38 -10.44 1.43
N ARG A 232 -17.22 -11.26 0.79
CA ARG A 232 -18.44 -10.85 0.06
C ARG A 232 -18.14 -9.73 -0.95
N ASP A 233 -16.96 -9.80 -1.56
CA ASP A 233 -16.47 -8.79 -2.50
C ASP A 233 -16.55 -9.30 -3.94
N ALA A 234 -17.62 -8.90 -4.64
CA ALA A 234 -17.84 -9.25 -6.06
C ALA A 234 -16.85 -8.57 -7.02
N ASN A 235 -16.05 -7.60 -6.53
CA ASN A 235 -15.17 -6.78 -7.37
C ASN A 235 -14.00 -7.58 -7.97
N LEU A 236 -13.69 -8.74 -7.44
CA LEU A 236 -12.64 -9.63 -7.96
C LEU A 236 -13.13 -10.63 -9.01
N PHE A 237 -14.44 -10.79 -9.15
CA PHE A 237 -15.01 -11.81 -10.05
C PHE A 237 -14.84 -11.47 -11.53
N LEU A 238 -15.04 -10.21 -11.90
CA LEU A 238 -15.05 -9.75 -13.31
C LEU A 238 -13.68 -9.65 -13.98
N PRO A 239 -12.60 -9.22 -13.31
CA PRO A 239 -11.26 -9.28 -13.90
C PRO A 239 -10.83 -10.69 -14.27
N CYS A 240 -11.45 -11.72 -13.64
CA CYS A 240 -11.17 -13.12 -13.94
C CYS A 240 -11.74 -13.59 -15.29
N LEU A 241 -12.75 -12.92 -15.80
CA LEU A 241 -13.36 -13.25 -17.09
C LEU A 241 -12.53 -12.72 -18.29
N ARG A 242 -11.67 -11.72 -18.08
CA ARG A 242 -10.73 -11.27 -19.11
C ARG A 242 -9.55 -12.26 -19.16
N ARG A 243 -9.55 -13.13 -20.16
CA ARG A 243 -8.61 -14.23 -20.41
C ARG A 243 -7.19 -13.80 -20.84
N THR A 244 -6.61 -12.75 -20.30
CA THR A 244 -5.20 -12.45 -20.54
C THR A 244 -4.32 -13.25 -19.57
N ARG A 245 -3.43 -14.08 -20.10
CA ARG A 245 -2.40 -14.73 -19.29
C ARG A 245 -1.53 -13.65 -18.66
N PRO A 246 -1.30 -13.68 -17.35
CA PRO A 246 -0.41 -12.71 -16.74
C PRO A 246 1.01 -12.91 -17.28
N GLN A 247 1.71 -11.82 -17.57
CA GLN A 247 3.14 -11.89 -17.87
C GLN A 247 3.85 -12.36 -16.60
N LEU A 248 4.75 -13.34 -16.75
CA LEU A 248 5.62 -13.78 -15.67
C LEU A 248 7.02 -13.20 -15.85
N SER A 249 7.68 -12.93 -14.74
CA SER A 249 9.09 -12.56 -14.69
C SER A 249 9.83 -13.42 -13.67
N ILE A 250 11.06 -13.76 -13.97
CA ILE A 250 11.98 -14.42 -13.05
C ILE A 250 13.04 -13.43 -12.59
N GLN A 251 13.38 -13.53 -11.32
CA GLN A 251 14.29 -12.62 -10.64
C GLN A 251 15.26 -13.41 -9.77
N ARG A 252 16.53 -12.98 -9.70
CA ARG A 252 17.49 -13.53 -8.74
C ARG A 252 16.98 -13.29 -7.31
N PHE A 253 17.03 -14.31 -6.47
CA PHE A 253 16.70 -14.17 -5.05
C PHE A 253 17.81 -13.39 -4.34
N LEU A 254 17.42 -12.47 -3.47
CA LEU A 254 18.33 -11.72 -2.61
C LEU A 254 18.13 -12.15 -1.16
N PHE A 255 19.23 -12.46 -0.49
CA PHE A 255 19.25 -12.73 0.95
C PHE A 255 19.36 -11.41 1.68
N GLY A 256 18.37 -11.12 2.55
CA GLY A 256 18.42 -9.86 3.28
C GLY A 256 17.09 -9.54 3.97
N LYS A 257 17.03 -8.34 4.53
CA LYS A 257 15.87 -7.81 5.22
C LYS A 257 14.97 -7.06 4.26
N ARG A 258 13.66 -7.27 4.40
CA ARG A 258 12.68 -6.52 3.62
C ARG A 258 12.56 -5.10 4.17
N ALA A 259 12.56 -4.13 3.28
CA ALA A 259 12.32 -2.73 3.61
C ALA A 259 11.32 -2.11 2.62
N ASN A 260 10.63 -1.06 3.05
CA ASN A 260 9.71 -0.30 2.23
C ASN A 260 9.99 1.19 2.36
N ALA A 261 9.78 1.95 1.30
CA ALA A 261 9.69 3.39 1.35
C ALA A 261 8.29 3.85 0.93
N ALA A 262 7.59 4.58 1.80
CA ALA A 262 6.39 5.32 1.45
C ALA A 262 6.77 6.77 1.15
N VAL A 263 6.28 7.30 0.05
CA VAL A 263 6.76 8.55 -0.53
C VAL A 263 5.61 9.47 -0.90
N ALA A 264 5.73 10.75 -0.54
CA ALA A 264 4.99 11.83 -1.15
C ALA A 264 5.91 12.52 -2.16
N CYS A 265 5.44 12.73 -3.37
CA CYS A 265 6.20 13.36 -4.43
C CYS A 265 5.34 14.31 -5.27
N TRP A 266 6.00 15.20 -6.00
CA TRP A 266 5.33 16.20 -6.81
C TRP A 266 6.16 16.56 -8.02
N LYS A 267 5.65 16.23 -9.21
CA LYS A 267 6.31 16.52 -10.49
C LYS A 267 7.79 16.11 -10.50
N GLY A 268 8.06 14.87 -10.09
CA GLY A 268 9.40 14.29 -10.08
C GLY A 268 10.30 14.71 -8.91
N ALA A 269 9.80 15.47 -7.94
CA ALA A 269 10.51 15.82 -6.72
C ALA A 269 9.92 15.09 -5.50
N VAL A 270 10.75 14.56 -4.62
CA VAL A 270 10.35 14.00 -3.34
C VAL A 270 10.00 15.13 -2.38
N LEU A 271 8.83 15.10 -1.77
CA LEU A 271 8.38 16.02 -0.72
C LEU A 271 8.76 15.49 0.67
N ALA A 272 8.50 14.20 0.88
CA ALA A 272 8.87 13.47 2.09
C ALA A 272 8.84 11.96 1.81
N GLN A 273 9.60 11.22 2.60
CA GLN A 273 9.60 9.77 2.59
C GLN A 273 9.73 9.20 3.99
N VAL A 274 9.16 8.02 4.21
CA VAL A 274 9.40 7.21 5.41
C VAL A 274 9.90 5.84 4.98
N CYS A 275 11.08 5.49 5.46
CA CYS A 275 11.68 4.19 5.23
C CYS A 275 11.44 3.29 6.44
N VAL A 276 11.02 2.04 6.20
CA VAL A 276 10.78 1.07 7.26
C VAL A 276 11.43 -0.29 6.93
N GLU A 277 11.98 -0.94 7.94
CA GLU A 277 12.33 -2.36 7.90
C GLU A 277 11.10 -3.19 8.30
N VAL A 278 10.83 -4.27 7.57
CA VAL A 278 9.72 -5.19 7.87
C VAL A 278 10.16 -6.21 8.91
N ILE A 279 9.60 -6.13 10.11
CA ILE A 279 9.89 -7.03 11.23
C ILE A 279 9.00 -8.27 11.20
N ALA A 280 7.74 -8.11 10.80
CA ALA A 280 6.81 -9.22 10.66
C ALA A 280 5.82 -8.98 9.52
N SER A 281 5.33 -10.08 8.95
CA SER A 281 4.28 -10.11 7.93
C SER A 281 3.33 -11.28 8.15
N ASN A 282 2.14 -11.24 7.56
CA ASN A 282 1.17 -12.34 7.68
C ASN A 282 1.66 -13.65 7.00
N GLU A 283 2.42 -13.49 5.91
CA GLU A 283 3.00 -14.57 5.09
C GLU A 283 4.40 -14.15 4.67
N ALA A 284 5.25 -15.07 4.26
CA ALA A 284 6.65 -14.79 3.88
C ALA A 284 6.77 -13.68 2.82
N THR A 285 5.84 -13.61 1.87
CA THR A 285 5.78 -12.58 0.81
C THR A 285 4.62 -11.60 1.00
N GLY A 286 3.88 -11.71 2.11
CA GLY A 286 2.68 -10.91 2.39
C GLY A 286 2.98 -9.48 2.86
N PRO A 287 1.91 -8.66 3.02
CA PRO A 287 2.04 -7.30 3.54
C PRO A 287 2.64 -7.27 4.94
N ALA A 288 3.42 -6.24 5.24
CA ALA A 288 3.98 -6.00 6.55
C ALA A 288 2.87 -5.83 7.61
N THR A 289 3.11 -6.36 8.80
CA THR A 289 2.22 -6.21 9.96
C THR A 289 2.92 -5.53 11.12
N VAL A 290 4.25 -5.64 11.18
CA VAL A 290 5.11 -4.92 12.12
C VAL A 290 6.28 -4.36 11.35
N VAL A 291 6.60 -3.10 11.59
CA VAL A 291 7.71 -2.40 10.95
C VAL A 291 8.53 -1.61 11.99
N THR A 292 9.75 -1.29 11.65
CA THR A 292 10.56 -0.30 12.37
C THR A 292 10.97 0.81 11.40
N VAL A 293 10.82 2.06 11.81
CA VAL A 293 11.31 3.20 11.01
C VAL A 293 12.84 3.19 11.02
N ILE A 294 13.43 3.34 9.85
CA ILE A 294 14.88 3.35 9.66
C ILE A 294 15.32 4.57 8.83
N ALA A 295 16.54 5.03 9.06
CA ALA A 295 17.26 5.91 8.17
C ALA A 295 18.17 5.06 7.27
N HIS A 296 17.98 5.12 5.95
CA HIS A 296 18.80 4.34 5.01
C HIS A 296 19.13 5.19 3.76
N PRO A 297 20.33 5.78 3.69
CA PRO A 297 20.72 6.69 2.60
C PRO A 297 20.60 6.07 1.20
N GLY A 298 20.90 4.76 1.06
CA GLY A 298 20.76 4.06 -0.21
C GLY A 298 19.31 3.94 -0.70
N ILE A 299 18.34 3.77 0.21
CA ILE A 299 16.91 3.80 -0.13
C ILE A 299 16.53 5.22 -0.54
N SER A 300 16.90 6.24 0.24
CA SER A 300 16.55 7.64 -0.05
C SER A 300 17.06 8.08 -1.41
N GLN A 301 18.32 7.81 -1.74
CA GLN A 301 18.89 8.13 -3.05
C GLN A 301 18.20 7.37 -4.21
N ALA A 302 17.89 6.08 -4.00
CA ALA A 302 17.17 5.28 -4.99
C ALA A 302 15.77 5.86 -5.26
N VAL A 303 15.03 6.22 -4.21
CA VAL A 303 13.71 6.86 -4.29
C VAL A 303 13.77 8.18 -5.05
N GLU A 304 14.71 9.06 -4.71
CA GLU A 304 14.87 10.35 -5.41
C GLU A 304 15.13 10.19 -6.91
N ARG A 305 15.99 9.24 -7.29
CA ARG A 305 16.30 8.94 -8.70
C ARG A 305 15.07 8.42 -9.43
N LEU A 306 14.37 7.46 -8.83
CA LEU A 306 13.18 6.85 -9.43
C LEU A 306 12.02 7.84 -9.55
N VAL A 307 11.74 8.62 -8.51
CA VAL A 307 10.70 9.66 -8.52
C VAL A 307 10.97 10.67 -9.64
N ARG A 308 12.23 11.08 -9.80
CA ARG A 308 12.63 12.03 -10.85
C ARG A 308 12.48 11.44 -12.26
N VAL A 309 13.03 10.24 -12.50
CA VAL A 309 13.00 9.62 -13.84
C VAL A 309 11.59 9.27 -14.27
N LEU A 310 10.76 8.79 -13.33
CA LEU A 310 9.35 8.46 -13.57
C LEU A 310 8.45 9.68 -13.53
N ASN A 311 8.97 10.86 -13.14
CA ASN A 311 8.24 12.12 -12.98
C ASN A 311 6.92 11.93 -12.21
N LEU A 312 7.04 11.29 -11.02
CA LEU A 312 5.88 10.90 -10.19
C LEU A 312 5.26 12.10 -9.46
N SER A 313 3.97 11.99 -9.17
CA SER A 313 3.22 12.88 -8.28
C SER A 313 2.32 12.07 -7.34
N GLY A 314 1.93 12.66 -6.19
CA GLY A 314 1.03 12.06 -5.21
C GLY A 314 1.75 11.14 -4.22
N LEU A 315 1.07 10.07 -3.81
CA LEU A 315 1.59 9.07 -2.88
C LEU A 315 1.94 7.79 -3.63
N CYS A 316 3.14 7.27 -3.39
CA CYS A 316 3.60 6.00 -3.96
C CYS A 316 4.47 5.23 -2.96
N GLY A 317 4.89 4.02 -3.32
CA GLY A 317 5.77 3.22 -2.48
C GLY A 317 6.74 2.36 -3.28
N PHE A 318 7.88 2.06 -2.67
CA PHE A 318 8.93 1.23 -3.23
C PHE A 318 9.30 0.13 -2.23
N ASP A 319 9.48 -1.09 -2.71
CA ASP A 319 9.89 -2.22 -1.90
C ASP A 319 11.34 -2.59 -2.19
N PHE A 320 12.11 -2.83 -1.12
CA PHE A 320 13.54 -3.13 -1.19
C PHE A 320 13.87 -4.42 -0.43
N ILE A 321 15.00 -5.02 -0.80
CA ILE A 321 15.76 -5.93 0.05
C ILE A 321 17.05 -5.21 0.44
N LEU A 322 17.33 -5.15 1.75
CA LEU A 322 18.63 -4.76 2.28
C LEU A 322 19.51 -6.01 2.30
N ASP A 323 20.52 -6.05 1.44
CA ASP A 323 21.38 -7.24 1.28
C ASP A 323 22.06 -7.59 2.60
N SER A 324 22.06 -8.87 2.95
CA SER A 324 22.64 -9.35 4.20
C SER A 324 24.16 -9.25 4.26
N THR A 325 24.82 -9.07 3.10
CA THR A 325 26.27 -9.05 2.98
C THR A 325 26.86 -7.65 3.24
N ASP A 326 26.29 -6.64 2.58
CA ASP A 326 26.83 -5.27 2.56
C ASP A 326 25.80 -4.22 2.99
N GLY A 327 24.54 -4.62 3.25
CA GLY A 327 23.46 -3.72 3.61
C GLY A 327 22.92 -2.88 2.46
N SER A 328 23.37 -3.10 1.22
CA SER A 328 22.91 -2.32 0.06
C SER A 328 21.41 -2.51 -0.20
N ALA A 329 20.75 -1.43 -0.61
CA ALA A 329 19.30 -1.45 -0.88
C ALA A 329 19.01 -1.79 -2.35
N HIS A 330 18.38 -2.93 -2.59
CA HIS A 330 17.98 -3.39 -3.91
C HIS A 330 16.48 -3.22 -4.11
N LEU A 331 16.06 -2.46 -5.11
CA LEU A 331 14.66 -2.32 -5.50
C LEU A 331 14.10 -3.64 -6.00
N ILE A 332 12.99 -4.09 -5.44
CA ILE A 332 12.31 -5.34 -5.85
C ILE A 332 10.88 -5.15 -6.37
N ASP A 333 10.22 -4.03 -6.04
CA ASP A 333 8.88 -3.71 -6.54
C ASP A 333 8.57 -2.21 -6.43
N PHE A 334 7.62 -1.74 -7.25
CA PHE A 334 7.09 -0.37 -7.24
C PHE A 334 5.56 -0.40 -7.10
N ASN A 335 5.03 0.47 -6.25
CA ASN A 335 3.60 0.61 -5.97
C ASN A 335 3.13 2.00 -6.37
N PRO A 336 2.44 2.19 -7.53
CA PRO A 336 1.94 3.51 -7.99
C PRO A 336 0.69 3.95 -7.23
N ARG A 337 0.71 3.86 -5.91
CA ARG A 337 -0.42 4.13 -5.02
C ARG A 337 0.05 4.41 -3.59
N ALA A 338 -0.84 4.98 -2.78
CA ALA A 338 -0.58 5.11 -1.36
C ALA A 338 -0.33 3.73 -0.70
N THR A 339 0.66 3.65 0.18
CA THR A 339 0.99 2.47 0.98
C THR A 339 0.56 2.66 2.43
N GLN A 340 0.54 1.58 3.19
CA GLN A 340 0.02 1.59 4.57
C GLN A 340 0.88 2.39 5.57
N THR A 341 2.08 2.82 5.18
CA THR A 341 3.02 3.56 6.02
C THR A 341 3.12 5.05 5.68
N CYS A 342 2.33 5.56 4.72
CA CYS A 342 2.38 6.97 4.29
C CYS A 342 2.11 8.00 5.39
N HIS A 343 1.51 7.58 6.51
CA HIS A 343 1.16 8.42 7.64
C HIS A 343 2.13 8.29 8.82
N LEU A 344 3.17 7.46 8.70
CA LEU A 344 4.17 7.34 9.75
C LEU A 344 5.18 8.50 9.66
N LEU A 345 5.71 8.88 10.82
CA LEU A 345 6.77 9.87 10.92
C LEU A 345 8.11 9.23 10.54
N SER A 346 8.90 9.89 9.70
CA SER A 346 10.23 9.46 9.32
C SER A 346 11.24 9.73 10.45
N SER A 347 12.46 9.18 10.31
CA SER A 347 13.60 9.52 11.17
C SER A 347 13.98 11.02 11.11
N GLU A 348 13.67 11.70 10.02
CA GLU A 348 13.90 13.13 9.79
C GLU A 348 12.70 13.99 10.22
N ARG A 349 11.75 13.41 10.95
CA ARG A 349 10.54 14.09 11.43
C ARG A 349 9.66 14.67 10.31
N THR A 350 9.70 14.08 9.14
CA THR A 350 8.80 14.36 8.03
C THR A 350 7.77 13.25 7.89
N GLN A 351 6.60 13.58 7.33
CA GLN A 351 5.53 12.62 7.10
C GLN A 351 4.97 12.81 5.69
N PRO A 352 4.92 11.75 4.84
CA PRO A 352 4.43 11.85 3.48
C PRO A 352 3.05 12.51 3.33
N VAL A 353 2.09 12.13 4.17
CA VAL A 353 0.73 12.71 4.10
C VAL A 353 0.73 14.20 4.45
N LEU A 354 1.43 14.61 5.52
CA LEU A 354 1.52 16.03 5.92
C LEU A 354 2.23 16.87 4.85
N SER A 355 3.32 16.35 4.28
CA SER A 355 4.07 17.05 3.24
C SER A 355 3.28 17.21 1.94
N LEU A 356 2.46 16.21 1.58
CA LEU A 356 1.53 16.32 0.46
C LEU A 356 0.44 17.36 0.73
N ALA A 357 -0.14 17.36 1.93
CA ALA A 357 -1.15 18.33 2.34
C ALA A 357 -0.60 19.75 2.35
N ALA A 358 0.61 19.96 2.88
CA ALA A 358 1.29 21.25 2.84
C ALA A 358 1.49 21.74 1.39
N LYS A 359 1.93 20.83 0.50
CA LYS A 359 2.11 21.15 -0.93
C LYS A 359 0.81 21.58 -1.59
N LEU A 360 -0.30 20.89 -1.33
CA LEU A 360 -1.62 21.24 -1.87
C LEU A 360 -2.12 22.60 -1.36
N ARG A 361 -1.77 22.95 -0.13
CA ARG A 361 -2.12 24.24 0.50
C ARG A 361 -1.17 25.38 0.13
N GLY A 362 -0.12 25.10 -0.66
CA GLY A 362 0.91 26.10 -0.97
C GLY A 362 1.79 26.49 0.22
N LEU A 363 1.85 25.64 1.25
CA LEU A 363 2.66 25.84 2.45
C LEU A 363 4.09 25.26 2.25
N PRO A 364 5.07 25.74 3.03
CA PRO A 364 6.41 25.16 3.06
C PRO A 364 6.37 23.71 3.58
N PRO A 365 7.42 22.91 3.33
CA PRO A 365 7.54 21.57 3.92
C PRO A 365 7.43 21.63 5.45
N ILE A 366 6.67 20.67 6.00
CA ILE A 366 6.47 20.59 7.45
C ILE A 366 7.47 19.59 8.01
N VAL A 367 8.30 20.05 8.95
CA VAL A 367 9.12 19.22 9.84
C VAL A 367 8.48 19.32 11.21
N ASP A 368 8.09 18.19 11.79
CA ASP A 368 7.44 18.17 13.10
C ASP A 368 8.47 17.96 14.21
N ASP A 369 8.97 19.07 14.76
CA ASP A 369 9.96 19.06 15.84
C ASP A 369 9.38 18.66 17.20
N HIS A 370 8.05 18.61 17.33
CA HIS A 370 7.37 18.25 18.59
C HIS A 370 7.09 16.75 18.72
N LEU A 371 7.02 16.02 17.61
CA LEU A 371 6.85 14.58 17.63
C LEU A 371 8.20 13.88 17.81
N SER A 372 8.25 12.95 18.74
CA SER A 372 9.41 12.06 18.88
C SER A 372 9.36 11.01 17.77
N PRO A 373 10.48 10.75 17.10
CA PRO A 373 10.57 9.61 16.18
C PRO A 373 10.22 8.32 16.89
N HIS A 374 9.61 7.39 16.15
CA HIS A 374 9.31 6.06 16.68
C HIS A 374 10.58 5.37 17.17
N CYS A 375 10.56 4.91 18.43
CA CYS A 375 11.75 4.32 19.09
C CYS A 375 11.81 2.79 18.96
N GLY A 376 10.86 2.14 18.30
CA GLY A 376 10.79 0.70 18.24
C GLY A 376 9.89 0.14 17.15
N PRO A 377 9.63 -1.18 17.19
CA PRO A 377 8.72 -1.82 16.25
C PRO A 377 7.26 -1.38 16.44
N ILE A 378 6.65 -0.94 15.36
CA ILE A 378 5.27 -0.47 15.28
C ILE A 378 4.39 -1.56 14.72
N VAL A 379 3.32 -1.93 15.41
CA VAL A 379 2.29 -2.83 14.87
C VAL A 379 1.32 -2.01 14.02
N LEU A 380 1.33 -2.27 12.71
CA LEU A 380 0.51 -1.53 11.77
C LEU A 380 -0.98 -1.83 11.90
N PHE A 381 -1.81 -0.79 11.72
CA PHE A 381 -3.26 -0.96 11.64
C PHE A 381 -3.66 -1.91 10.48
N PRO A 382 -4.62 -2.83 10.66
CA PRO A 382 -5.52 -3.01 11.80
C PRO A 382 -5.05 -4.07 12.81
N HIS A 383 -3.75 -4.36 12.89
CA HIS A 383 -3.20 -5.36 13.80
C HIS A 383 -2.92 -4.76 15.20
N GLY A 384 -2.76 -5.61 16.20
CA GLY A 384 -2.38 -5.19 17.54
C GLY A 384 -2.87 -6.12 18.65
N PRO A 385 -2.21 -6.12 19.83
CA PRO A 385 -2.56 -6.98 20.97
C PRO A 385 -3.95 -6.67 21.53
N ALA A 386 -4.41 -5.44 21.47
CA ALA A 386 -5.76 -5.06 21.91
C ALA A 386 -6.88 -5.76 21.13
N TYR A 387 -6.60 -6.19 19.88
CA TYR A 387 -7.57 -6.86 19.00
C TYR A 387 -7.33 -8.36 18.88
N ALA A 388 -6.12 -8.80 19.21
CA ALA A 388 -5.68 -10.18 19.16
C ALA A 388 -4.73 -10.48 20.33
N PRO A 389 -5.22 -10.53 21.59
CA PRO A 389 -4.38 -10.60 22.81
C PRO A 389 -3.47 -11.83 22.86
N LYS A 390 -3.87 -12.94 22.21
CA LYS A 390 -3.09 -14.18 22.14
C LYS A 390 -2.22 -14.27 20.88
N SER A 391 -2.04 -13.18 20.14
CA SER A 391 -1.24 -13.17 18.92
C SER A 391 0.23 -12.89 19.22
N HIS A 392 1.09 -13.16 18.25
CA HIS A 392 2.51 -12.81 18.31
C HIS A 392 2.77 -11.29 18.41
N TYR A 393 1.73 -10.46 18.26
CA TYR A 393 1.82 -8.99 18.41
C TYR A 393 1.89 -8.54 19.87
N SER A 394 1.55 -9.40 20.85
CA SER A 394 1.53 -9.05 22.28
C SER A 394 2.88 -8.59 22.83
N LYS A 395 3.97 -8.93 22.17
CA LYS A 395 5.35 -8.51 22.53
C LYS A 395 5.70 -7.07 22.10
N TYR A 396 4.86 -6.43 21.29
CA TYR A 396 5.09 -5.06 20.82
C TYR A 396 4.19 -4.09 21.56
N THR A 397 4.75 -2.95 21.93
CA THR A 397 4.06 -1.91 22.71
C THR A 397 3.52 -0.77 21.86
N GLU A 398 4.19 -0.45 20.77
CA GLU A 398 3.78 0.62 19.86
C GLU A 398 2.80 0.10 18.80
N ILE A 399 1.63 0.74 18.71
CA ILE A 399 0.55 0.35 17.82
C ILE A 399 0.14 1.57 16.99
N ASP A 400 0.09 1.38 15.66
CA ASP A 400 -0.44 2.38 14.73
C ASP A 400 -1.96 2.47 14.84
N LEU A 401 -2.43 3.02 15.95
CA LEU A 401 -3.82 3.33 16.17
C LEU A 401 -3.92 4.59 17.01
N PRO A 402 -4.49 5.68 16.49
CA PRO A 402 -4.80 6.85 17.27
C PRO A 402 -5.77 6.50 18.39
N SER A 403 -5.42 6.84 19.64
CA SER A 403 -6.18 6.52 20.84
C SER A 403 -7.56 7.20 20.87
N ASP A 404 -7.70 8.28 20.15
CA ASP A 404 -8.88 9.15 20.06
C ASP A 404 -9.83 8.82 18.91
N SER A 405 -9.56 7.76 18.11
CA SER A 405 -10.43 7.33 17.03
C SER A 405 -11.20 6.03 17.33
N PRO A 406 -12.34 6.11 18.05
CA PRO A 406 -13.15 4.94 18.38
C PRO A 406 -13.68 4.21 17.15
N GLU A 407 -13.84 4.91 16.02
CA GLU A 407 -14.24 4.33 14.75
C GLU A 407 -13.19 3.35 14.22
N LEU A 408 -11.90 3.72 14.25
CA LEU A 408 -10.81 2.83 13.84
C LEU A 408 -10.68 1.62 14.76
N VAL A 409 -10.81 1.80 16.07
CA VAL A 409 -10.86 0.69 17.04
C VAL A 409 -11.95 -0.31 16.64
N LYS A 410 -13.15 0.17 16.37
CA LYS A 410 -14.27 -0.68 15.93
C LYS A 410 -13.97 -1.42 14.62
N ILE A 411 -13.36 -0.75 13.65
CA ILE A 411 -12.96 -1.35 12.36
C ILE A 411 -11.93 -2.46 12.58
N ALA A 412 -10.92 -2.24 13.42
CA ALA A 412 -9.91 -3.25 13.74
C ALA A 412 -10.53 -4.47 14.42
N LEU A 413 -11.41 -4.27 15.41
CA LEU A 413 -12.13 -5.36 16.08
C LEU A 413 -13.02 -6.16 15.13
N GLU A 414 -13.73 -5.50 14.20
CA GLU A 414 -14.54 -6.18 13.18
C GLU A 414 -13.67 -6.99 12.22
N TYR A 415 -12.52 -6.46 11.81
CA TYR A 415 -11.55 -7.17 10.96
C TYR A 415 -11.07 -8.47 11.61
N HIS A 416 -10.64 -8.42 12.88
CA HIS A 416 -10.18 -9.60 13.61
C HIS A 416 -11.29 -10.62 13.86
N ARG A 417 -12.49 -10.18 14.20
CA ARG A 417 -13.66 -11.08 14.36
C ARG A 417 -13.99 -11.83 13.08
N ARG A 418 -13.90 -11.18 11.91
CA ARG A 418 -14.13 -11.83 10.62
C ARG A 418 -13.04 -12.85 10.29
N LYS A 419 -11.77 -12.49 10.50
CA LYS A 419 -10.62 -13.38 10.28
C LYS A 419 -10.70 -14.63 11.15
N ASN A 420 -11.01 -14.49 12.42
CA ASN A 420 -11.15 -15.63 13.36
C ASN A 420 -12.32 -16.55 13.01
N ARG A 421 -13.47 -16.00 12.63
CA ARG A 421 -14.63 -16.81 12.18
C ARG A 421 -14.30 -17.63 10.92
N PHE A 422 -13.47 -17.10 10.05
CA PHE A 422 -13.05 -17.78 8.83
C PHE A 422 -12.08 -18.92 9.13
N LEU A 423 -11.08 -18.71 9.97
CA LEU A 423 -10.12 -19.74 10.39
C LEU A 423 -10.86 -20.93 11.06
N VAL A 424 -11.81 -20.66 11.93
CA VAL A 424 -12.62 -21.71 12.58
C VAL A 424 -13.46 -22.48 11.55
N LYS A 425 -14.02 -21.83 10.52
CA LYS A 425 -14.78 -22.51 9.46
C LYS A 425 -13.86 -23.32 8.54
N ALA A 426 -12.71 -22.79 8.16
CA ALA A 426 -11.72 -23.49 7.33
C ALA A 426 -11.16 -24.73 8.05
N PHE A 427 -10.88 -24.64 9.36
CA PHE A 427 -10.46 -25.78 10.17
C PHE A 427 -11.55 -26.86 10.28
N ARG A 428 -12.81 -26.47 10.44
CA ARG A 428 -13.95 -27.41 10.46
C ARG A 428 -14.16 -28.10 9.12
N PHE A 429 -13.95 -27.40 8.00
CA PHE A 429 -14.07 -27.95 6.65
C PHE A 429 -12.91 -28.91 6.32
N ALA A 430 -11.68 -28.55 6.69
CA ALA A 430 -10.51 -29.42 6.54
C ALA A 430 -10.63 -30.71 7.37
N LYS A 431 -11.18 -30.61 8.59
CA LYS A 431 -11.40 -31.78 9.48
C LYS A 431 -12.49 -32.67 8.94
N ARG A 432 -13.55 -32.17 8.31
CA ARG A 432 -14.60 -32.98 7.65
C ARG A 432 -14.07 -33.77 6.46
N ASN A 433 -13.26 -33.12 5.61
CA ASN A 433 -12.68 -33.78 4.43
C ASN A 433 -11.57 -34.80 4.77
N HIS A 434 -11.05 -34.80 6.00
CA HIS A 434 -10.09 -35.81 6.46
C HIS A 434 -10.79 -37.01 7.05
N THR A 435 -11.99 -36.88 7.62
CA THR A 435 -12.82 -37.99 8.13
C THR A 435 -13.51 -38.76 7.01
N ASP A 436 -13.89 -38.07 5.91
CA ASP A 436 -14.54 -38.71 4.75
C ASP A 436 -13.56 -39.46 3.80
N ARG A 437 -12.24 -39.49 4.12
CA ARG A 437 -11.22 -40.25 3.37
C ARG A 437 -10.64 -41.45 4.15
N VAL A 438 -11.20 -41.79 5.31
CA VAL A 438 -10.76 -42.89 6.18
C VAL A 438 -11.90 -43.90 6.41
N GLU A 439 -13.01 -43.76 5.74
CA GLU A 439 -14.02 -44.82 5.49
C GLU A 439 -13.96 -45.17 3.97
#